data_3653926339bc6268d5cc984e5ec98e0c
#
_entry.id   3653926339bc6268d5cc984e5ec98e0c
#
_cell.length_a   1.000
_cell.length_b   1.000
_cell.length_c   1.000
_cell.angle_alpha   90.00
_cell.angle_beta   90.00
_cell.angle_gamma   90.00
#
_symmetry.space_group_name_H-M   'P 1'
#
loop_
_entity.id
_entity.type
_entity.pdbx_description
1 polymer ?
#
loop_
_entity_poly.entity_id
_entity_poly.type
_entity_poly.pdbx_seq_one_letter_code
_entity_poly.pdbx_strand_id
1 'polypeptide(L)'
;MGNQLHIIDIIENSLDSMTGLEREIAHYFLNSTNIQDDLSSLQVTKQLHISQAALTRFAKKCGFKGYREFKFQYQQQTTSSEPEVPSLGHDLSRRVLRNYTQLRMQTEEVIDEDKLQRIATLIEDADRVYFFGIGSSGLVARDMKLRFMRLGVVCEALTDQDGFAWTTSILDKNCLVIGFSLSGQTQSIIDSLIDAKNMGAKTVLVTGQPQNVQQDFTEILAVALQSKPEFILRISAQFPMLLMIDLIYAFFLEINREKKEKIFNSFWENQKLNGYHRRNTHKR
;
A
#
# COMPACT_ATOMS: atom_id res chain seq x y z
N MET A 1 23.18 5.04 -4.94
CA MET A 1 23.23 6.18 -4.02
C MET A 1 22.35 5.81 -2.84
N GLY A 2 22.86 5.79 -1.61
CA GLY A 2 22.17 5.25 -0.45
C GLY A 2 20.88 6.03 -0.16
N ASN A 3 19.82 5.29 0.05
CA ASN A 3 18.49 5.77 0.45
C ASN A 3 18.65 6.53 1.78
N GLN A 4 18.59 7.88 1.77
CA GLN A 4 18.53 8.65 3.00
C GLN A 4 17.11 8.52 3.54
N LEU A 5 16.95 7.81 4.66
CA LEU A 5 15.69 7.74 5.40
C LEU A 5 15.15 9.16 5.65
N HIS A 6 13.86 9.35 5.48
CA HIS A 6 13.22 10.62 5.80
C HIS A 6 13.40 10.93 7.29
N ILE A 7 13.63 12.21 7.63
CA ILE A 7 13.97 12.58 9.02
C ILE A 7 12.89 12.22 10.03
N ILE A 8 11.65 12.22 9.62
CA ILE A 8 10.52 11.76 10.43
C ILE A 8 10.68 10.26 10.78
N ASP A 9 11.03 9.43 9.80
CA ASP A 9 11.27 7.99 10.02
C ASP A 9 12.45 7.74 10.97
N ILE A 10 13.48 8.59 10.87
CA ILE A 10 14.64 8.52 11.77
C ILE A 10 14.21 8.82 13.22
N ILE A 11 13.38 9.86 13.41
CA ILE A 11 12.86 10.22 14.75
C ILE A 11 12.00 9.06 15.29
N GLU A 12 11.05 8.55 14.50
CA GLU A 12 10.14 7.46 14.89
C GLU A 12 10.90 6.18 15.23
N ASN A 13 11.85 5.76 14.41
CA ASN A 13 12.68 4.58 14.66
C ASN A 13 13.57 4.69 15.91
N SER A 14 13.83 5.91 16.37
CA SER A 14 14.64 6.17 17.56
C SER A 14 13.83 6.21 18.86
N LEU A 15 12.48 6.30 18.81
CA LEU A 15 11.59 6.48 19.97
C LEU A 15 11.78 5.41 21.05
N ASP A 16 11.94 4.13 20.67
CA ASP A 16 12.09 3.02 21.60
C ASP A 16 13.33 3.15 22.50
N SER A 17 14.38 3.82 21.98
CA SER A 17 15.63 4.03 22.69
C SER A 17 15.65 5.33 23.52
N MET A 18 14.62 6.19 23.42
CA MET A 18 14.58 7.51 24.02
C MET A 18 14.09 7.51 25.47
N THR A 19 14.67 8.40 26.28
CA THR A 19 14.15 8.74 27.63
C THR A 19 12.84 9.53 27.51
N GLY A 20 12.10 9.69 28.61
CA GLY A 20 10.84 10.46 28.61
C GLY A 20 11.00 11.86 28.03
N LEU A 21 12.06 12.59 28.46
CA LEU A 21 12.33 13.93 27.95
C LEU A 21 12.71 13.94 26.44
N GLU A 22 13.48 12.97 25.99
CA GLU A 22 13.82 12.85 24.57
C GLU A 22 12.60 12.52 23.71
N ARG A 23 11.65 11.74 24.24
CA ARG A 23 10.35 11.49 23.59
C ARG A 23 9.49 12.75 23.49
N GLU A 24 9.48 13.60 24.51
CA GLU A 24 8.81 14.90 24.42
C GLU A 24 9.38 15.77 23.30
N ILE A 25 10.71 15.80 23.16
CA ILE A 25 11.39 16.50 22.06
C ILE A 25 11.02 15.86 20.71
N ALA A 26 11.04 14.52 20.64
CA ALA A 26 10.63 13.79 19.45
C ALA A 26 9.19 14.14 19.03
N HIS A 27 8.25 14.09 19.97
CA HIS A 27 6.85 14.46 19.71
C HIS A 27 6.68 15.92 19.29
N TYR A 28 7.48 16.83 19.80
CA TYR A 28 7.48 18.23 19.32
C TYR A 28 7.79 18.27 17.82
N PHE A 29 8.85 17.60 17.35
CA PHE A 29 9.23 17.60 15.93
C PHE A 29 8.29 16.78 15.07
N LEU A 30 7.75 15.68 15.57
CA LEU A 30 6.75 14.87 14.86
C LEU A 30 5.42 15.60 14.69
N ASN A 31 5.07 16.50 15.63
CA ASN A 31 3.81 17.23 15.66
C ASN A 31 3.93 18.68 15.16
N SER A 32 5.14 19.18 14.89
CA SER A 32 5.34 20.54 14.40
C SER A 32 4.74 20.70 13.00
N THR A 33 3.63 21.42 12.92
CA THR A 33 2.86 21.67 11.69
C THR A 33 3.23 23.01 11.04
N ASN A 34 4.03 23.84 11.69
CA ASN A 34 4.41 25.15 11.18
C ASN A 34 5.85 25.15 10.67
N ILE A 35 6.00 25.05 9.36
CA ILE A 35 7.26 25.23 8.62
C ILE A 35 7.87 26.64 8.89
N GLN A 36 7.09 27.56 9.44
CA GLN A 36 7.49 28.93 9.77
C GLN A 36 7.97 29.14 11.21
N ASP A 37 7.91 28.12 12.07
CA ASP A 37 8.39 28.25 13.45
C ASP A 37 9.91 28.45 13.48
N ASP A 38 10.36 29.40 14.33
CA ASP A 38 11.79 29.58 14.59
C ASP A 38 12.33 28.33 15.34
N LEU A 39 12.87 27.38 14.57
CA LEU A 39 13.54 26.18 15.10
C LEU A 39 14.96 26.48 15.61
N SER A 40 15.26 27.73 16.05
CA SER A 40 16.52 28.00 16.75
C SER A 40 16.58 27.20 18.06
N SER A 41 17.79 26.77 18.45
CA SER A 41 17.97 26.03 19.70
C SER A 41 17.44 26.79 20.92
N LEU A 42 17.53 28.11 20.87
CA LEU A 42 17.03 29.00 21.93
C LEU A 42 15.50 28.95 22.01
N GLN A 43 14.83 29.03 20.88
CA GLN A 43 13.35 29.01 20.84
C GLN A 43 12.79 27.67 21.26
N VAL A 44 13.32 26.59 20.69
CA VAL A 44 12.86 25.20 21.00
C VAL A 44 13.11 24.86 22.48
N THR A 45 14.28 25.22 23.04
CA THR A 45 14.55 24.99 24.45
C THR A 45 13.66 25.80 25.36
N LYS A 46 13.31 27.02 24.99
CA LYS A 46 12.37 27.87 25.73
C LYS A 46 10.95 27.30 25.67
N GLN A 47 10.51 26.85 24.53
CA GLN A 47 9.16 26.33 24.32
C GLN A 47 8.92 24.99 25.04
N LEU A 48 9.91 24.09 25.03
CA LEU A 48 9.84 22.79 25.69
C LEU A 48 10.36 22.82 27.15
N HIS A 49 10.81 23.98 27.66
CA HIS A 49 11.42 24.09 29.00
C HIS A 49 12.58 23.11 29.23
N ILE A 50 13.44 22.91 28.24
CA ILE A 50 14.55 21.96 28.27
C ILE A 50 15.90 22.66 28.12
N SER A 51 17.00 21.94 28.45
CA SER A 51 18.35 22.45 28.22
C SER A 51 18.82 22.24 26.78
N GLN A 52 19.75 23.10 26.29
CA GLN A 52 20.42 22.86 25.00
C GLN A 52 21.15 21.51 24.94
N ALA A 53 21.66 21.05 26.09
CA ALA A 53 22.29 19.73 26.19
C ALA A 53 21.31 18.58 25.94
N ALA A 54 20.05 18.69 26.42
CA ALA A 54 19.01 17.71 26.15
C ALA A 54 18.65 17.67 24.66
N LEU A 55 18.50 18.84 24.03
CA LEU A 55 18.22 18.96 22.60
C LEU A 55 19.36 18.36 21.74
N THR A 56 20.62 18.57 22.17
CA THR A 56 21.78 17.98 21.48
C THR A 56 21.83 16.46 21.64
N ARG A 57 21.50 15.93 22.84
CA ARG A 57 21.44 14.47 23.07
C ARG A 57 20.35 13.80 22.21
N PHE A 58 19.17 14.42 22.14
CA PHE A 58 18.10 13.98 21.23
C PHE A 58 18.61 13.88 19.78
N ALA A 59 19.22 14.96 19.25
CA ALA A 59 19.73 14.97 17.88
C ALA A 59 20.78 13.87 17.64
N LYS A 60 21.68 13.63 18.61
CA LYS A 60 22.67 12.54 18.52
C LYS A 60 22.03 11.17 18.54
N LYS A 61 20.95 10.99 19.28
CA LYS A 61 20.21 9.74 19.34
C LYS A 61 19.48 9.43 18.04
N CYS A 62 19.07 10.47 17.31
CA CYS A 62 18.57 10.38 15.93
C CYS A 62 19.70 10.20 14.88
N GLY A 63 20.96 10.00 15.31
CA GLY A 63 22.10 9.74 14.41
C GLY A 63 22.79 10.98 13.83
N PHE A 64 22.44 12.19 14.28
CA PHE A 64 23.06 13.43 13.82
C PHE A 64 24.22 13.85 14.75
N LYS A 65 25.20 14.60 14.22
CA LYS A 65 26.35 15.12 15.01
C LYS A 65 25.91 16.09 16.11
N GLY A 66 24.74 16.73 15.95
CA GLY A 66 24.16 17.64 16.91
C GLY A 66 22.92 18.32 16.37
N TYR A 67 22.31 19.20 17.21
CA TYR A 67 21.05 19.86 16.88
C TYR A 67 21.09 20.72 15.60
N ARG A 68 22.23 21.35 15.29
CA ARG A 68 22.36 22.17 14.07
C ARG A 68 22.21 21.34 12.79
N GLU A 69 22.81 20.16 12.74
CA GLU A 69 22.71 19.25 11.61
C GLU A 69 21.29 18.67 11.53
N PHE A 70 20.75 18.21 12.65
CA PHE A 70 19.36 17.75 12.74
C PHE A 70 18.39 18.82 12.22
N LYS A 71 18.47 20.05 12.73
CA LYS A 71 17.63 21.18 12.29
C LYS A 71 17.72 21.39 10.77
N PHE A 72 18.92 21.40 10.22
CA PHE A 72 19.13 21.62 8.79
C PHE A 72 18.44 20.53 7.96
N GLN A 73 18.63 19.26 8.30
CA GLN A 73 18.01 18.13 7.63
C GLN A 73 16.48 18.14 7.81
N TYR A 74 16.01 18.47 9.01
CA TYR A 74 14.59 18.60 9.29
C TYR A 74 13.96 19.69 8.43
N GLN A 75 14.52 20.88 8.37
CA GLN A 75 14.02 21.96 7.53
C GLN A 75 14.10 21.62 6.04
N GLN A 76 15.18 21.03 5.57
CA GLN A 76 15.35 20.67 4.16
C GLN A 76 14.31 19.65 3.71
N GLN A 77 14.02 18.64 4.52
CA GLN A 77 13.09 17.58 4.16
C GLN A 77 11.62 17.94 4.41
N THR A 78 11.34 18.85 5.35
CA THR A 78 9.97 19.33 5.60
C THR A 78 9.57 20.51 4.71
N THR A 79 10.56 21.22 4.10
CA THR A 79 10.29 22.37 3.18
C THR A 79 10.10 21.90 1.73
N SER A 80 10.53 20.69 1.37
CA SER A 80 10.29 20.12 0.04
C SER A 80 8.85 19.59 -0.05
N SER A 81 7.94 20.48 -0.44
CA SER A 81 6.62 20.29 -1.02
C SER A 81 5.89 18.99 -0.67
N GLU A 82 5.43 18.85 0.59
CA GLU A 82 4.20 18.07 0.80
C GLU A 82 3.02 18.90 0.28
N PRO A 83 2.05 18.30 -0.44
CA PRO A 83 0.81 18.99 -0.73
C PRO A 83 0.20 19.42 0.60
N GLU A 84 -0.16 20.72 0.73
CA GLU A 84 -0.85 21.24 1.91
C GLU A 84 -2.05 20.37 2.25
N VAL A 85 -1.90 19.53 3.28
CA VAL A 85 -3.07 18.85 3.86
C VAL A 85 -3.92 19.95 4.48
N PRO A 86 -5.19 20.13 4.06
CA PRO A 86 -6.06 21.15 4.61
C PRO A 86 -6.01 21.11 6.14
N SER A 87 -6.13 22.25 6.80
CA SER A 87 -6.01 22.41 8.25
C SER A 87 -7.00 21.52 9.03
N LEU A 88 -6.66 20.25 9.17
CA LEU A 88 -7.41 19.31 9.99
C LEU A 88 -7.09 19.60 11.45
N GLY A 89 -8.13 19.93 12.25
CA GLY A 89 -7.98 20.35 13.64
C GLY A 89 -7.46 19.27 14.59
N HIS A 90 -7.45 17.99 14.17
CA HIS A 90 -7.02 16.87 14.97
C HIS A 90 -5.69 16.27 14.50
N ASP A 91 -4.75 16.14 15.43
CA ASP A 91 -3.45 15.52 15.19
C ASP A 91 -3.55 14.07 14.65
N LEU A 92 -4.50 13.28 15.16
CA LEU A 92 -4.73 11.90 14.70
C LEU A 92 -5.05 11.82 13.20
N SER A 93 -5.90 12.71 12.68
CA SER A 93 -6.23 12.73 11.26
C SER A 93 -5.02 13.04 10.39
N ARG A 94 -4.18 13.99 10.82
CA ARG A 94 -2.93 14.34 10.13
C ARG A 94 -1.93 13.17 10.12
N ARG A 95 -1.81 12.46 11.25
CA ARG A 95 -0.93 11.28 11.37
C ARG A 95 -1.38 10.15 10.45
N VAL A 96 -2.69 9.86 10.39
CA VAL A 96 -3.23 8.85 9.45
C VAL A 96 -2.91 9.24 8.00
N LEU A 97 -3.15 10.49 7.60
CA LEU A 97 -2.89 10.93 6.23
C LEU A 97 -1.38 10.91 5.90
N ARG A 98 -0.50 11.28 6.82
CA ARG A 98 0.95 11.13 6.64
C ARG A 98 1.35 9.68 6.39
N ASN A 99 0.80 8.73 7.13
CA ASN A 99 1.07 7.31 6.92
C ASN A 99 0.63 6.84 5.53
N TYR A 100 -0.50 7.31 5.02
CA TYR A 100 -0.91 7.02 3.64
C TYR A 100 0.06 7.64 2.61
N THR A 101 0.48 8.90 2.83
CA THR A 101 1.48 9.55 1.96
C THR A 101 2.79 8.76 1.94
N GLN A 102 3.28 8.34 3.10
CA GLN A 102 4.50 7.56 3.22
C GLN A 102 4.39 6.20 2.52
N LEU A 103 3.30 5.45 2.75
CA LEU A 103 3.06 4.17 2.07
C LEU A 103 2.93 4.34 0.55
N ARG A 104 2.32 5.43 0.08
CA ARG A 104 2.25 5.75 -1.33
C ARG A 104 3.66 5.94 -1.92
N MET A 105 4.50 6.76 -1.27
CA MET A 105 5.88 6.99 -1.71
C MET A 105 6.70 5.70 -1.71
N GLN A 106 6.60 4.89 -0.66
CA GLN A 106 7.27 3.59 -0.60
C GLN A 106 6.75 2.61 -1.67
N THR A 107 5.48 2.70 -2.04
CA THR A 107 4.93 1.89 -3.14
C THR A 107 5.49 2.34 -4.48
N GLU A 108 5.66 3.65 -4.70
CA GLU A 108 6.29 4.19 -5.91
C GLU A 108 7.73 3.67 -6.10
N GLU A 109 8.48 3.48 -5.01
CA GLU A 109 9.85 2.94 -5.06
C GLU A 109 9.94 1.47 -5.50
N VAL A 110 8.87 0.71 -5.35
CA VAL A 110 8.84 -0.73 -5.70
C VAL A 110 8.05 -1.03 -6.97
N ILE A 111 7.55 0.01 -7.67
CA ILE A 111 6.86 -0.16 -8.95
C ILE A 111 7.85 -0.68 -10.00
N ASP A 112 7.46 -1.76 -10.66
CA ASP A 112 8.11 -2.35 -11.83
C ASP A 112 7.08 -2.39 -12.96
N GLU A 113 7.11 -1.39 -13.84
CA GLU A 113 6.13 -1.24 -14.92
C GLU A 113 6.16 -2.40 -15.91
N ASP A 114 7.34 -2.96 -16.20
CA ASP A 114 7.47 -4.13 -17.07
C ASP A 114 6.76 -5.33 -16.45
N LYS A 115 6.87 -5.50 -15.14
CA LYS A 115 6.18 -6.56 -14.40
C LYS A 115 4.66 -6.33 -14.39
N LEU A 116 4.21 -5.10 -14.19
CA LEU A 116 2.79 -4.75 -14.27
C LEU A 116 2.21 -5.07 -15.66
N GLN A 117 2.96 -4.73 -16.73
CA GLN A 117 2.58 -5.05 -18.09
C GLN A 117 2.49 -6.57 -18.32
N ARG A 118 3.48 -7.36 -17.83
CA ARG A 118 3.43 -8.82 -17.95
C ARG A 118 2.22 -9.41 -17.20
N ILE A 119 1.94 -8.95 -15.98
CA ILE A 119 0.77 -9.41 -15.20
C ILE A 119 -0.53 -9.05 -15.92
N ALA A 120 -0.64 -7.84 -16.47
CA ALA A 120 -1.82 -7.42 -17.24
C ALA A 120 -2.02 -8.31 -18.48
N THR A 121 -0.93 -8.68 -19.17
CA THR A 121 -0.96 -9.60 -20.30
C THR A 121 -1.37 -11.01 -19.86
N LEU A 122 -0.85 -11.52 -18.73
CA LEU A 122 -1.28 -12.82 -18.19
C LEU A 122 -2.78 -12.85 -17.88
N ILE A 123 -3.36 -11.73 -17.42
CA ILE A 123 -4.81 -11.62 -17.17
C ILE A 123 -5.60 -11.63 -18.49
N GLU A 124 -5.10 -10.94 -19.53
CA GLU A 124 -5.76 -10.90 -20.87
C GLU A 124 -5.75 -12.26 -21.57
N ASP A 125 -4.65 -13.01 -21.42
CA ASP A 125 -4.43 -14.28 -22.11
C ASP A 125 -5.09 -15.47 -21.42
N ALA A 126 -5.48 -15.33 -20.14
CA ALA A 126 -6.05 -16.42 -19.38
C ALA A 126 -7.54 -16.63 -19.70
N ASP A 127 -7.96 -17.90 -19.90
CA ASP A 127 -9.37 -18.27 -20.00
C ASP A 127 -10.12 -18.04 -18.69
N ARG A 128 -9.44 -18.26 -17.55
CA ARG A 128 -9.97 -18.11 -16.19
C ARG A 128 -8.94 -17.56 -15.24
N VAL A 129 -9.33 -16.58 -14.43
CA VAL A 129 -8.46 -15.94 -13.45
C VAL A 129 -9.02 -16.15 -12.05
N TYR A 130 -8.17 -16.59 -11.12
CA TYR A 130 -8.53 -16.81 -9.72
C TYR A 130 -7.71 -15.91 -8.81
N PHE A 131 -8.38 -15.25 -7.87
CA PHE A 131 -7.77 -14.38 -6.88
C PHE A 131 -7.85 -15.02 -5.50
N PHE A 132 -6.71 -15.37 -4.93
CA PHE A 132 -6.62 -16.05 -3.63
C PHE A 132 -6.15 -15.10 -2.55
N GLY A 133 -6.88 -15.01 -1.43
CA GLY A 133 -6.49 -14.17 -0.30
C GLY A 133 -7.27 -14.51 0.96
N ILE A 134 -6.64 -14.40 2.14
CA ILE A 134 -7.28 -14.66 3.44
C ILE A 134 -7.33 -13.37 4.26
N GLY A 135 -8.38 -13.21 5.06
CA GLY A 135 -8.55 -12.04 5.92
C GLY A 135 -8.59 -10.73 5.13
N SER A 136 -7.72 -9.79 5.47
CA SER A 136 -7.62 -8.51 4.78
C SER A 136 -7.20 -8.64 3.32
N SER A 137 -6.31 -9.59 2.99
CA SER A 137 -5.94 -9.91 1.61
C SER A 137 -7.10 -10.52 0.81
N GLY A 138 -8.05 -11.18 1.47
CA GLY A 138 -9.28 -11.66 0.85
C GLY A 138 -10.20 -10.53 0.38
N LEU A 139 -10.20 -9.38 1.07
CA LEU A 139 -10.93 -8.19 0.61
C LEU A 139 -10.32 -7.64 -0.68
N VAL A 140 -8.99 -7.67 -0.78
CA VAL A 140 -8.25 -7.27 -1.98
C VAL A 140 -8.59 -8.19 -3.16
N ALA A 141 -8.59 -9.51 -2.93
CA ALA A 141 -8.98 -10.50 -3.94
C ALA A 141 -10.41 -10.25 -4.46
N ARG A 142 -11.35 -9.97 -3.57
CA ARG A 142 -12.75 -9.66 -3.93
C ARG A 142 -12.88 -8.35 -4.72
N ASP A 143 -12.13 -7.32 -4.35
CA ASP A 143 -12.13 -6.05 -5.08
C ASP A 143 -11.60 -6.26 -6.50
N MET A 144 -10.50 -7.01 -6.65
CA MET A 144 -9.94 -7.34 -7.96
C MET A 144 -10.92 -8.10 -8.83
N LYS A 145 -11.59 -9.14 -8.29
CA LYS A 145 -12.66 -9.84 -9.00
C LYS A 145 -13.73 -8.87 -9.53
N LEU A 146 -14.26 -8.00 -8.67
CA LEU A 146 -15.33 -7.07 -9.06
C LEU A 146 -14.92 -6.15 -10.21
N ARG A 147 -13.69 -5.68 -10.22
CA ARG A 147 -13.16 -4.79 -11.27
C ARG A 147 -12.97 -5.52 -12.59
N PHE A 148 -12.28 -6.64 -12.57
CA PHE A 148 -11.94 -7.37 -13.79
C PHE A 148 -13.15 -8.07 -14.42
N MET A 149 -14.07 -8.59 -13.61
CA MET A 149 -15.35 -9.14 -14.08
C MET A 149 -16.14 -8.12 -14.91
N ARG A 150 -16.14 -6.84 -14.53
CA ARG A 150 -16.82 -5.77 -15.26
C ARG A 150 -16.20 -5.47 -16.62
N LEU A 151 -14.98 -5.92 -16.87
CA LEU A 151 -14.28 -5.82 -18.14
C LEU A 151 -14.33 -7.12 -18.96
N GLY A 152 -15.15 -8.09 -18.54
CA GLY A 152 -15.39 -9.34 -19.26
C GLY A 152 -14.40 -10.46 -18.91
N VAL A 153 -13.52 -10.27 -17.92
CA VAL A 153 -12.64 -11.35 -17.44
C VAL A 153 -13.47 -12.38 -16.68
N VAL A 154 -13.34 -13.65 -17.04
CA VAL A 154 -13.94 -14.76 -16.29
C VAL A 154 -13.09 -15.01 -15.06
N CYS A 155 -13.55 -14.54 -13.91
CA CYS A 155 -12.72 -14.58 -12.70
C CYS A 155 -13.54 -14.88 -11.43
N GLU A 156 -12.86 -15.45 -10.43
CA GLU A 156 -13.42 -15.74 -9.11
C GLU A 156 -12.42 -15.35 -8.00
N ALA A 157 -12.95 -14.97 -6.82
CA ALA A 157 -12.17 -14.69 -5.63
C ALA A 157 -12.46 -15.70 -4.53
N LEU A 158 -11.43 -16.43 -4.11
CA LEU A 158 -11.49 -17.43 -3.05
C LEU A 158 -10.82 -16.88 -1.80
N THR A 159 -11.46 -17.05 -0.64
CA THR A 159 -11.00 -16.43 0.61
C THR A 159 -10.88 -17.41 1.77
N ASP A 160 -10.95 -18.69 1.48
CA ASP A 160 -10.82 -19.80 2.43
C ASP A 160 -10.06 -20.98 1.82
N GLN A 161 -9.55 -21.87 2.68
CA GLN A 161 -8.69 -22.98 2.28
C GLN A 161 -9.44 -24.03 1.47
N ASP A 162 -10.69 -24.29 1.78
CA ASP A 162 -11.50 -25.28 1.05
C ASP A 162 -11.72 -24.80 -0.39
N GLY A 163 -12.05 -23.51 -0.56
CA GLY A 163 -12.18 -22.88 -1.87
C GLY A 163 -10.88 -22.96 -2.68
N PHE A 164 -9.72 -22.79 -2.05
CA PHE A 164 -8.44 -22.96 -2.73
C PHE A 164 -8.24 -24.41 -3.20
N ALA A 165 -8.42 -25.37 -2.31
CA ALA A 165 -8.22 -26.78 -2.61
C ALA A 165 -9.15 -27.29 -3.75
N TRP A 166 -10.42 -26.91 -3.70
CA TRP A 166 -11.38 -27.29 -4.77
C TRP A 166 -11.01 -26.62 -6.10
N THR A 167 -10.60 -25.34 -6.06
CA THR A 167 -10.23 -24.62 -7.28
C THR A 167 -8.96 -25.19 -7.88
N THR A 168 -7.91 -25.42 -7.08
CA THR A 168 -6.63 -25.95 -7.59
C THR A 168 -6.80 -27.32 -8.28
N SER A 169 -7.75 -28.14 -7.84
CA SER A 169 -8.01 -29.46 -8.46
C SER A 169 -8.57 -29.42 -9.89
N ILE A 170 -9.07 -28.27 -10.35
CA ILE A 170 -9.67 -28.10 -11.69
C ILE A 170 -8.90 -27.12 -12.59
N LEU A 171 -7.71 -26.69 -12.16
CA LEU A 171 -6.86 -25.78 -12.94
C LEU A 171 -6.20 -26.49 -14.11
N ASP A 172 -5.86 -25.72 -15.11
CA ASP A 172 -5.07 -26.11 -16.27
C ASP A 172 -4.13 -24.99 -16.73
N LYS A 173 -3.39 -25.22 -17.82
CA LYS A 173 -2.42 -24.27 -18.37
C LYS A 173 -3.02 -22.94 -18.85
N ASN A 174 -4.33 -22.86 -19.05
CA ASN A 174 -5.04 -21.65 -19.50
C ASN A 174 -5.57 -20.85 -18.30
N CYS A 175 -5.27 -21.28 -17.07
CA CYS A 175 -5.67 -20.59 -15.86
C CYS A 175 -4.55 -19.70 -15.33
N LEU A 176 -4.94 -18.60 -14.71
CA LEU A 176 -4.07 -17.72 -13.91
C LEU A 176 -4.56 -17.70 -12.47
N VAL A 177 -3.64 -17.88 -11.53
CA VAL A 177 -3.91 -17.69 -10.10
C VAL A 177 -3.06 -16.54 -9.56
N ILE A 178 -3.71 -15.54 -8.97
CA ILE A 178 -3.05 -14.40 -8.30
C ILE A 178 -3.32 -14.53 -6.81
N GLY A 179 -2.27 -14.80 -6.03
CA GLY A 179 -2.33 -14.91 -4.57
C GLY A 179 -1.88 -13.64 -3.88
N PHE A 180 -2.56 -13.26 -2.81
CA PHE A 180 -2.25 -12.10 -1.99
C PHE A 180 -1.79 -12.53 -0.61
N SER A 181 -0.50 -12.33 -0.29
CA SER A 181 0.07 -12.58 1.03
C SER A 181 1.03 -11.47 1.42
N LEU A 182 0.59 -10.53 2.27
CA LEU A 182 1.40 -9.36 2.65
C LEU A 182 2.73 -9.77 3.29
N SER A 183 2.74 -10.82 4.12
CA SER A 183 3.96 -11.36 4.75
C SER A 183 4.81 -12.24 3.81
N GLY A 184 4.25 -12.69 2.67
CA GLY A 184 4.87 -13.70 1.82
C GLY A 184 4.97 -15.10 2.45
N GLN A 185 4.31 -15.31 3.62
CA GLN A 185 4.43 -16.54 4.43
C GLN A 185 3.06 -17.14 4.80
N THR A 186 1.96 -16.67 4.23
CA THR A 186 0.64 -17.28 4.47
C THR A 186 0.64 -18.66 3.80
N GLN A 187 0.85 -19.71 4.60
CA GLN A 187 1.14 -21.06 4.11
C GLN A 187 0.08 -21.55 3.12
N SER A 188 -1.21 -21.38 3.44
CA SER A 188 -2.31 -21.79 2.57
C SER A 188 -2.31 -21.08 1.20
N ILE A 189 -1.84 -19.85 1.10
CA ILE A 189 -1.70 -19.14 -0.17
C ILE A 189 -0.50 -19.70 -0.95
N ILE A 190 0.64 -19.87 -0.26
CA ILE A 190 1.88 -20.38 -0.88
C ILE A 190 1.64 -21.80 -1.42
N ASP A 191 1.08 -22.70 -0.60
CA ASP A 191 0.79 -24.09 -1.01
C ASP A 191 -0.16 -24.13 -2.18
N SER A 192 -1.25 -23.33 -2.14
CA SER A 192 -2.22 -23.28 -3.25
C SER A 192 -1.62 -22.75 -4.54
N LEU A 193 -0.67 -21.79 -4.49
CA LEU A 193 0.05 -21.34 -5.68
C LEU A 193 1.01 -22.40 -6.21
N ILE A 194 1.65 -23.19 -5.34
CA ILE A 194 2.49 -24.32 -5.73
C ILE A 194 1.62 -25.38 -6.43
N ASP A 195 0.48 -25.72 -5.84
CA ASP A 195 -0.47 -26.70 -6.41
C ASP A 195 -0.99 -26.21 -7.77
N ALA A 196 -1.36 -24.94 -7.88
CA ALA A 196 -1.77 -24.32 -9.14
C ALA A 196 -0.68 -24.42 -10.22
N LYS A 197 0.57 -24.14 -9.87
CA LYS A 197 1.73 -24.28 -10.76
C LYS A 197 1.90 -25.75 -11.21
N ASN A 198 1.77 -26.70 -10.29
CA ASN A 198 1.88 -28.12 -10.58
C ASN A 198 0.77 -28.62 -11.55
N MET A 199 -0.41 -27.98 -11.50
CA MET A 199 -1.49 -28.21 -12.47
C MET A 199 -1.25 -27.51 -13.81
N GLY A 200 -0.16 -26.75 -13.96
CA GLY A 200 0.24 -26.06 -15.18
C GLY A 200 -0.27 -24.60 -15.26
N ALA A 201 -1.04 -24.11 -14.31
CA ALA A 201 -1.52 -22.74 -14.29
C ALA A 201 -0.38 -21.73 -14.12
N LYS A 202 -0.55 -20.53 -14.67
CA LYS A 202 0.32 -19.40 -14.36
C LYS A 202 0.03 -18.89 -12.96
N THR A 203 1.06 -18.46 -12.24
CA THR A 203 0.94 -18.05 -10.83
C THR A 203 1.61 -16.72 -10.57
N VAL A 204 0.91 -15.83 -9.88
CA VAL A 204 1.43 -14.53 -9.45
C VAL A 204 1.26 -14.42 -7.93
N LEU A 205 2.31 -14.01 -7.23
CA LEU A 205 2.23 -13.66 -5.81
C LEU A 205 2.39 -12.16 -5.63
N VAL A 206 1.43 -11.52 -4.98
CA VAL A 206 1.51 -10.11 -4.55
C VAL A 206 1.87 -10.07 -3.06
N THR A 207 3.02 -9.49 -2.73
CA THR A 207 3.57 -9.56 -1.37
C THR A 207 4.36 -8.31 -0.97
N GLY A 208 4.33 -7.97 0.34
CA GLY A 208 5.17 -6.92 0.91
C GLY A 208 6.59 -7.41 1.26
N GLN A 209 6.86 -8.71 1.20
CA GLN A 209 8.15 -9.31 1.57
C GLN A 209 8.61 -10.35 0.54
N PRO A 210 8.97 -9.93 -0.67
CA PRO A 210 9.40 -10.85 -1.73
C PRO A 210 10.63 -11.67 -1.34
N GLN A 211 11.49 -11.15 -0.46
CA GLN A 211 12.69 -11.84 0.05
C GLN A 211 12.35 -13.08 0.91
N ASN A 212 11.14 -13.20 1.43
CA ASN A 212 10.70 -14.36 2.20
C ASN A 212 10.19 -15.51 1.30
N VAL A 213 10.07 -15.25 0.00
CA VAL A 213 9.51 -16.21 -0.97
C VAL A 213 10.66 -16.99 -1.61
N GLN A 214 10.67 -18.31 -1.39
CA GLN A 214 11.68 -19.21 -1.96
C GLN A 214 11.20 -19.91 -3.23
N GLN A 215 9.91 -19.85 -3.50
CA GLN A 215 9.27 -20.51 -4.63
C GLN A 215 9.39 -19.68 -5.90
N ASP A 216 9.57 -20.36 -7.01
CA ASP A 216 9.63 -19.78 -8.34
C ASP A 216 8.20 -19.72 -8.92
N PHE A 217 7.49 -18.62 -8.70
CA PHE A 217 6.21 -18.32 -9.34
C PHE A 217 6.41 -17.63 -10.69
N THR A 218 5.37 -17.57 -11.55
CA THR A 218 5.48 -16.90 -12.86
C THR A 218 5.87 -15.43 -12.69
N GLU A 219 5.28 -14.75 -11.70
CA GLU A 219 5.69 -13.40 -11.29
C GLU A 219 5.55 -13.25 -9.77
N ILE A 220 6.42 -12.43 -9.18
CA ILE A 220 6.30 -11.97 -7.80
C ILE A 220 6.26 -10.44 -7.84
N LEU A 221 5.11 -9.86 -7.46
CA LEU A 221 4.90 -8.43 -7.41
C LEU A 221 5.07 -7.91 -5.99
N ALA A 222 6.07 -7.05 -5.80
CA ALA A 222 6.33 -6.41 -4.52
C ALA A 222 5.34 -5.25 -4.27
N VAL A 223 4.90 -5.10 -3.02
CA VAL A 223 4.14 -3.94 -2.53
C VAL A 223 4.84 -3.37 -1.31
N ALA A 224 4.61 -2.08 -1.01
CA ALA A 224 5.13 -1.50 0.21
C ALA A 224 4.54 -2.18 1.46
N LEU A 225 5.35 -2.23 2.51
CA LEU A 225 4.96 -2.76 3.80
C LEU A 225 5.26 -1.74 4.90
N GLN A 226 4.29 -1.43 5.72
CA GLN A 226 4.52 -0.62 6.90
C GLN A 226 5.36 -1.40 7.92
N SER A 227 6.58 -0.95 8.17
CA SER A 227 7.60 -1.71 8.91
C SER A 227 7.25 -1.92 10.39
N LYS A 228 6.59 -0.97 11.05
CA LYS A 228 6.15 -1.05 12.46
C LYS A 228 4.94 -0.12 12.67
N PRO A 229 3.71 -0.56 12.43
CA PRO A 229 2.57 0.30 12.71
C PRO A 229 2.43 0.51 14.22
N GLU A 230 2.43 1.75 14.67
CA GLU A 230 1.97 2.08 16.01
C GLU A 230 0.54 1.56 16.21
N PHE A 231 0.22 1.05 17.41
CA PHE A 231 -1.10 0.47 17.69
C PHE A 231 -2.27 1.40 17.32
N ILE A 232 -2.12 2.70 17.60
CA ILE A 232 -3.14 3.73 17.34
C ILE A 232 -3.24 4.13 15.86
N LEU A 233 -2.20 3.87 15.05
CA LEU A 233 -2.08 4.33 13.68
C LEU A 233 -2.10 3.19 12.66
N ARG A 234 -2.63 2.04 13.03
CA ARG A 234 -2.80 0.94 12.08
C ARG A 234 -3.79 1.35 11.00
N ILE A 235 -3.27 1.93 9.92
CA ILE A 235 -4.02 2.11 8.69
C ILE A 235 -4.19 0.76 8.00
N SER A 236 -5.08 0.72 7.02
CA SER A 236 -5.39 -0.51 6.30
C SER A 236 -4.14 -1.10 5.63
N ALA A 237 -3.78 -2.33 6.03
CA ALA A 237 -2.69 -3.08 5.41
C ALA A 237 -2.94 -3.38 3.92
N GLN A 238 -4.18 -3.24 3.45
CA GLN A 238 -4.56 -3.43 2.05
C GLN A 238 -4.16 -2.27 1.16
N PHE A 239 -3.93 -1.07 1.70
CA PHE A 239 -3.74 0.13 0.89
C PHE A 239 -2.65 -0.02 -0.19
N PRO A 240 -1.43 -0.51 0.10
CA PRO A 240 -0.41 -0.70 -0.94
C PRO A 240 -0.81 -1.74 -1.99
N MET A 241 -1.54 -2.79 -1.57
CA MET A 241 -2.06 -3.79 -2.51
C MET A 241 -3.13 -3.20 -3.42
N LEU A 242 -4.07 -2.39 -2.88
CA LEU A 242 -5.10 -1.72 -3.68
C LEU A 242 -4.49 -0.75 -4.68
N LEU A 243 -3.48 0.01 -4.28
CA LEU A 243 -2.76 0.90 -5.20
C LEU A 243 -2.11 0.11 -6.34
N MET A 244 -1.48 -1.03 -6.02
CA MET A 244 -0.85 -1.88 -7.02
C MET A 244 -1.89 -2.53 -7.97
N ILE A 245 -3.08 -2.88 -7.45
CA ILE A 245 -4.21 -3.35 -8.28
C ILE A 245 -4.67 -2.26 -9.23
N ASP A 246 -4.77 -1.01 -8.77
CA ASP A 246 -5.15 0.11 -9.63
C ASP A 246 -4.16 0.28 -10.80
N LEU A 247 -2.87 0.07 -10.54
CA LEU A 247 -1.84 0.08 -11.58
C LEU A 247 -2.02 -1.11 -12.56
N ILE A 248 -2.15 -2.34 -12.06
CA ILE A 248 -2.42 -3.51 -12.92
C ILE A 248 -3.67 -3.27 -13.77
N TYR A 249 -4.72 -2.74 -13.18
CA TYR A 249 -5.97 -2.43 -13.86
C TYR A 249 -5.79 -1.37 -14.97
N ALA A 250 -4.99 -0.33 -14.71
CA ALA A 250 -4.66 0.69 -15.71
C ALA A 250 -3.90 0.08 -16.90
N PHE A 251 -2.86 -0.72 -16.65
CA PHE A 251 -2.13 -1.44 -17.69
C PHE A 251 -3.03 -2.40 -18.47
N PHE A 252 -3.90 -3.12 -17.78
CA PHE A 252 -4.87 -4.02 -18.42
C PHE A 252 -5.86 -3.28 -19.32
N LEU A 253 -6.33 -2.09 -18.92
CA LEU A 253 -7.23 -1.27 -19.75
C LEU A 253 -6.61 -0.84 -21.08
N GLU A 254 -5.31 -0.62 -21.12
CA GLU A 254 -4.61 -0.25 -22.36
C GLU A 254 -4.53 -1.42 -23.36
N ILE A 255 -4.61 -2.67 -22.91
CA ILE A 255 -4.67 -3.84 -23.79
C ILE A 255 -6.08 -3.93 -24.39
N ASN A 256 -6.21 -3.81 -25.71
CA ASN A 256 -7.50 -3.84 -26.42
C ASN A 256 -8.55 -2.84 -25.86
N ARG A 257 -8.10 -1.60 -25.61
CA ARG A 257 -8.87 -0.53 -24.96
C ARG A 257 -10.29 -0.36 -25.48
N GLU A 258 -10.44 -0.29 -26.82
CA GLU A 258 -11.78 -0.10 -27.44
C GLU A 258 -12.76 -1.23 -27.09
N LYS A 259 -12.29 -2.49 -27.04
CA LYS A 259 -13.12 -3.64 -26.64
C LYS A 259 -13.58 -3.48 -25.20
N LYS A 260 -12.67 -3.12 -24.29
CA LYS A 260 -12.97 -2.96 -22.86
C LYS A 260 -13.89 -1.78 -22.57
N GLU A 261 -13.73 -0.67 -23.28
CA GLU A 261 -14.65 0.47 -23.21
C GLU A 261 -16.07 0.08 -23.64
N LYS A 262 -16.22 -0.70 -24.71
CA LYS A 262 -17.53 -1.20 -25.15
C LYS A 262 -18.16 -2.11 -24.09
N ILE A 263 -17.41 -3.02 -23.49
CA ILE A 263 -17.90 -3.90 -22.43
C ILE A 263 -18.32 -3.09 -21.21
N PHE A 264 -17.48 -2.15 -20.77
CA PHE A 264 -17.76 -1.30 -19.62
C PHE A 264 -19.03 -0.44 -19.82
N ASN A 265 -19.21 0.12 -21.02
CA ASN A 265 -20.34 0.96 -21.35
C ASN A 265 -21.64 0.15 -21.53
N SER A 266 -21.57 -1.08 -22.04
CA SER A 266 -22.73 -1.96 -22.19
C SER A 266 -23.46 -2.24 -20.87
N PHE A 267 -22.73 -2.27 -19.76
CA PHE A 267 -23.31 -2.39 -18.43
C PHE A 267 -24.26 -1.21 -18.11
N TRP A 268 -23.85 0.01 -18.40
CA TRP A 268 -24.67 1.22 -18.15
C TRP A 268 -25.87 1.32 -19.09
N GLU A 269 -25.71 0.89 -20.34
CA GLU A 269 -26.82 0.83 -21.31
C GLU A 269 -27.85 -0.18 -20.88
N ASN A 270 -27.46 -1.37 -20.45
CA ASN A 270 -28.36 -2.38 -19.93
C ASN A 270 -29.08 -1.94 -18.65
N GLN A 271 -28.43 -1.20 -17.77
CA GLN A 271 -29.07 -0.63 -16.58
C GLN A 271 -30.11 0.43 -16.94
N LYS A 272 -29.86 1.25 -17.95
CA LYS A 272 -30.84 2.24 -18.44
C LYS A 272 -32.05 1.53 -19.05
N LEU A 273 -31.85 0.48 -19.84
CA LEU A 273 -32.92 -0.32 -20.47
C LEU A 273 -33.77 -1.07 -19.44
N ASN A 274 -33.18 -1.59 -18.37
CA ASN A 274 -33.88 -2.37 -17.34
C ASN A 274 -34.59 -1.54 -16.27
N GLY A 275 -34.66 -0.19 -16.41
CA GLY A 275 -35.53 0.67 -15.60
C GLY A 275 -35.12 0.81 -14.12
N TYR A 276 -33.88 0.51 -13.75
CA TYR A 276 -33.37 0.70 -12.38
C TYR A 276 -33.49 2.16 -11.92
N HIS A 277 -33.53 3.13 -12.86
CA HIS A 277 -33.78 4.55 -12.56
C HIS A 277 -35.26 4.94 -12.42
N ARG A 278 -36.22 4.08 -12.78
CA ARG A 278 -37.65 4.46 -12.73
C ARG A 278 -38.29 4.36 -11.33
N ARG A 279 -37.63 3.74 -10.34
CA ARG A 279 -38.22 3.57 -9.00
C ARG A 279 -37.98 4.73 -8.03
N ASN A 280 -37.15 5.70 -8.33
CA ASN A 280 -36.83 6.82 -7.43
C ASN A 280 -37.49 8.16 -7.81
N THR A 281 -38.30 8.24 -8.86
CA THR A 281 -38.96 9.50 -9.26
C THR A 281 -40.44 9.59 -8.92
N HIS A 282 -41.00 8.61 -8.22
CA HIS A 282 -42.42 8.66 -7.78
C HIS A 282 -42.56 8.59 -6.26
N LYS A 283 -41.87 9.48 -5.53
CA LYS A 283 -42.25 9.93 -4.19
C LYS A 283 -41.88 11.40 -4.05
N ARG A 284 -42.72 12.27 -4.53
CA ARG A 284 -42.95 13.63 -4.04
C ARG A 284 -44.44 13.81 -3.83
#